data_c3d99a8e4e11dcb6f80cffc7b6fd23ea
#
_entry.id   c3d99a8e4e11dcb6f80cffc7b6fd23ea
#
_cell.length_a   1.000
_cell.length_b   1.000
_cell.length_c   1.000
_cell.angle_alpha   90.00
_cell.angle_beta   90.00
_cell.angle_gamma   90.00
#
_symmetry.space_group_name_H-M   'P 1'
#
loop_
_entity.id
_entity.type
_entity.pdbx_description
1 polymer ?
#
loop_
_entity_poly.entity_id
_entity_poly.type
_entity_poly.pdbx_seq_one_letter_code
_entity_poly.pdbx_strand_id
1 'polypeptide(L)' 'MTKEQKLALMKNRLTTLEGSPKNLKCPGAVRKLRRQIRNMEK' A
#
# COMPACT_ATOMS: atom_id res chain seq x y z
N MET A 1 -12.39 5.60 -11.29
CA MET A 1 -11.11 4.92 -11.44
C MET A 1 -11.30 3.43 -11.65
N THR A 2 -10.51 2.86 -12.53
CA THR A 2 -10.54 1.42 -12.72
C THR A 2 -9.85 0.72 -11.56
N LYS A 3 -10.12 -0.58 -11.42
CA LYS A 3 -9.47 -1.38 -10.38
C LYS A 3 -7.96 -1.34 -10.52
N GLU A 4 -7.46 -1.40 -11.75
CA GLU A 4 -6.03 -1.39 -12.00
C GLU A 4 -5.39 -0.07 -11.58
N GLN A 5 -6.05 1.04 -11.87
CA GLN A 5 -5.54 2.35 -11.49
C GLN A 5 -5.51 2.49 -9.97
N LYS A 6 -6.56 2.03 -9.31
CA LYS A 6 -6.63 2.08 -7.86
C LYS A 6 -5.54 1.22 -7.24
N LEU A 7 -5.33 0.04 -7.80
CA LEU A 7 -4.31 -0.87 -7.32
C LEU A 7 -2.92 -0.26 -7.47
N ALA A 8 -2.66 0.37 -8.61
CA ALA A 8 -1.38 1.02 -8.85
C ALA A 8 -1.12 2.14 -7.83
N LEU A 9 -2.14 2.93 -7.51
CA LEU A 9 -2.02 3.97 -6.52
C LEU A 9 -1.67 3.40 -5.15
N MET A 10 -2.34 2.31 -4.79
CA MET A 10 -2.07 1.67 -3.50
C MET A 10 -0.66 1.10 -3.43
N LYS A 11 -0.20 0.50 -4.52
CA LYS A 11 1.16 -0.02 -4.58
C LYS A 11 2.19 1.09 -4.49
N ASN A 12 1.93 2.22 -5.14
CA ASN A 12 2.83 3.37 -5.04
C ASN A 12 2.90 3.90 -3.62
N ARG A 13 1.76 3.98 -2.94
CA ARG A 13 1.73 4.41 -1.55
C ARG A 13 2.52 3.46 -0.67
N LEU A 14 2.37 2.17 -0.91
CA LEU A 14 3.09 1.17 -0.14
C LEU A 14 4.60 1.32 -0.32
N THR A 15 5.04 1.50 -1.56
CA THR A 15 6.45 1.69 -1.85
C THR A 15 6.98 2.94 -1.14
N THR A 16 6.21 4.02 -1.17
CA THR A 16 6.59 5.27 -0.51
C THR A 16 6.72 5.07 1.00
N LEU A 17 5.76 4.37 1.59
CA LEU A 17 5.77 4.11 3.03
C LEU A 17 6.95 3.23 3.43
N GLU A 18 7.24 2.21 2.65
CA GLU A 18 8.36 1.32 2.94
C GLU A 18 9.70 2.03 2.77
N GLY A 19 9.78 2.95 1.83
CA GLY A 19 11.01 3.68 1.57
C GLY A 19 11.25 4.84 2.50
N SER A 20 10.27 5.24 3.30
CA SER A 20 10.39 6.38 4.19
C SER A 20 10.68 5.96 5.62
N PRO A 21 11.81 6.37 6.19
CA PRO A 21 12.14 6.03 7.58
C PRO A 21 11.15 6.59 8.60
N LYS A 22 10.52 7.71 8.26
CA LYS A 22 9.55 8.32 9.16
C LYS A 22 8.30 7.47 9.32
N ASN A 23 7.96 6.72 8.30
CA ASN A 23 6.74 5.91 8.31
C ASN A 23 6.96 4.53 8.92
N LEU A 24 8.19 4.20 9.27
CA LEU A 24 8.47 2.95 9.97
C LEU A 24 7.82 2.93 11.34
N LYS A 25 7.41 4.10 11.84
CA LYS A 25 6.72 4.19 13.12
C LYS A 25 5.27 3.71 13.03
N CYS A 26 4.77 3.48 11.82
CA CYS A 26 3.40 3.03 11.62
C CYS A 26 3.36 1.71 10.85
N PRO A 27 3.88 0.65 11.43
CA PRO A 27 3.90 -0.66 10.75
C PRO A 27 2.50 -1.18 10.45
N GLY A 28 1.52 -0.80 11.26
CA GLY A 28 0.15 -1.21 11.04
C GLY A 28 -0.42 -0.69 9.73
N ALA A 29 -0.07 0.53 9.35
CA ALA A 29 -0.55 1.11 8.11
C ALA A 29 -0.02 0.34 6.90
N VAL A 30 1.24 -0.06 6.94
CA VAL A 30 1.86 -0.82 5.86
C VAL A 30 1.19 -2.19 5.73
N ARG A 31 0.98 -2.87 6.84
CA ARG A 31 0.32 -4.18 6.83
C ARG A 31 -1.10 -4.07 6.28
N LYS A 32 -1.81 -3.06 6.71
CA LYS A 32 -3.19 -2.86 6.27
C LYS A 32 -3.24 -2.61 4.77
N LEU A 33 -2.32 -1.81 4.27
CA LEU A 33 -2.27 -1.51 2.86
C LEU A 33 -1.90 -2.74 2.04
N ARG A 34 -0.94 -3.53 2.51
CA ARG A 34 -0.58 -4.79 1.85
C ARG A 34 -1.76 -5.73 1.77
N ARG A 35 -2.51 -5.83 2.85
CA ARG A 35 -3.67 -6.69 2.89
C ARG A 35 -4.72 -6.24 1.87
N GLN A 36 -4.95 -4.95 1.77
CA GLN A 36 -5.90 -4.42 0.80
C GLN A 36 -5.47 -4.71 -0.63
N ILE A 37 -4.19 -4.52 -0.91
CA ILE A 37 -3.64 -4.81 -2.23
C ILE A 37 -3.83 -6.29 -2.57
N ARG A 38 -3.49 -7.15 -1.65
CA ARG A 38 -3.62 -8.59 -1.86
C ARG A 38 -5.06 -8.99 -2.11
N ASN A 39 -6.00 -8.42 -1.36
CA ASN A 39 -7.41 -8.71 -1.54
C ASN A 39 -7.90 -8.25 -2.91
N MET A 40 -7.40 -7.13 -3.40
CA MET A 40 -7.80 -6.63 -4.71
C MET A 40 -7.21 -7.44 -5.85
N GLU A 41 -6.07 -8.07 -5.63
CA GLU A 41 -5.41 -8.87 -6.66
C GLU A 41 -6.01 -10.27 -6.81
N LYS A 42 -6.84 -10.69 -5.90
CA LYS A 42 -7.47 -12.00 -5.98
C LYS A 42 -8.41 -12.13 -7.20
#